data_49ecb58d9fd0cdd6a098c5e77ab863c2
#
_entry.id   49ecb58d9fd0cdd6a098c5e77ab863c2
#
_cell.length_a   1.000
_cell.length_b   1.000
_cell.length_c   1.000
_cell.angle_alpha   90.00
_cell.angle_beta   90.00
_cell.angle_gamma   90.00
#
_symmetry.space_group_name_H-M   'P 1'
#
loop_
_entity.id
_entity.type
_entity.pdbx_description
1 polymer ?
#
loop_
_entity_poly.entity_id
_entity_poly.type
_entity_poly.pdbx_seq_one_letter_code
_entity_poly.pdbx_strand_id
1 'polypeptide(L)'
;MTDKPSKTQTSFLRRLLVAYLIDTGKNTVPLIIEATGMPRRTAQDTIKALHEIEIKVEQFNRGEYRISDWGAVNRNWIKNNFTHVCSVLSYPYKME
;
A
#
# COMPACT_ATOMS: atom_id res chain seq x y z
N MET A 1 -27.88 -7.18 1.24
CA MET A 1 -27.38 -5.91 1.73
C MET A 1 -25.90 -5.75 1.42
N THR A 2 -25.56 -4.62 0.92
CA THR A 2 -24.19 -4.37 0.54
C THR A 2 -23.51 -3.57 1.63
N ASP A 3 -22.43 -4.10 2.15
CA ASP A 3 -21.68 -3.41 3.17
C ASP A 3 -20.58 -2.61 2.54
N LYS A 4 -20.60 -1.32 2.78
CA LYS A 4 -19.50 -0.48 2.33
C LYS A 4 -18.34 -0.64 3.30
N PRO A 5 -17.11 -0.73 2.80
CA PRO A 5 -15.96 -0.76 3.68
C PRO A 5 -15.92 0.49 4.54
N SER A 6 -15.55 0.33 5.80
CA SER A 6 -15.41 1.46 6.69
C SER A 6 -14.15 2.25 6.32
N LYS A 7 -14.08 3.48 6.81
CA LYS A 7 -12.85 4.27 6.60
C LYS A 7 -11.65 3.61 7.26
N THR A 8 -11.87 2.98 8.41
CA THR A 8 -10.78 2.26 9.08
C THR A 8 -10.27 1.14 8.21
N GLN A 9 -11.19 0.36 7.62
CA GLN A 9 -10.81 -0.75 6.76
C GLN A 9 -10.07 -0.28 5.53
N THR A 10 -10.61 0.72 4.82
CA THR A 10 -9.96 1.19 3.61
C THR A 10 -8.62 1.84 3.90
N SER A 11 -8.52 2.59 4.99
CA SER A 11 -7.27 3.20 5.38
C SER A 11 -6.21 2.15 5.68
N PHE A 12 -6.58 1.12 6.42
CA PHE A 12 -5.65 0.05 6.76
C PHE A 12 -5.20 -0.71 5.51
N LEU A 13 -6.16 -1.11 4.67
CA LEU A 13 -5.83 -1.88 3.48
C LEU A 13 -5.01 -1.06 2.49
N ARG A 14 -5.24 0.25 2.43
CA ARG A 14 -4.44 1.10 1.56
C ARG A 14 -2.98 1.12 2.01
N ARG A 15 -2.77 1.15 3.32
CA ARG A 15 -1.41 1.06 3.84
C ARG A 15 -0.75 -0.26 3.48
N LEU A 16 -1.49 -1.36 3.61
CA LEU A 16 -0.95 -2.66 3.23
C LEU A 16 -0.59 -2.69 1.75
N LEU A 17 -1.48 -2.17 0.91
CA LEU A 17 -1.25 -2.18 -0.53
C LEU A 17 -0.02 -1.37 -0.89
N VAL A 18 0.11 -0.17 -0.36
CA VAL A 18 1.24 0.70 -0.69
C VAL A 18 2.54 0.04 -0.23
N ALA A 19 2.56 -0.53 0.98
CA ALA A 19 3.75 -1.22 1.46
C ALA A 19 4.13 -2.38 0.54
N TYR A 20 3.15 -3.15 0.11
CA TYR A 20 3.42 -4.28 -0.78
C TYR A 20 3.95 -3.81 -2.13
N LEU A 21 3.39 -2.73 -2.68
CA LEU A 21 3.87 -2.18 -3.94
C LEU A 21 5.32 -1.73 -3.81
N ILE A 22 5.64 -1.05 -2.71
CA ILE A 22 7.02 -0.63 -2.48
C ILE A 22 7.94 -1.84 -2.46
N ASP A 23 7.54 -2.88 -1.76
CA ASP A 23 8.38 -4.06 -1.58
C ASP A 23 8.57 -4.84 -2.87
N THR A 24 7.63 -4.73 -3.81
CA THR A 24 7.69 -5.50 -5.06
C THR A 24 8.15 -4.67 -6.26
N GLY A 25 8.71 -3.48 -6.01
CA GLY A 25 9.34 -2.72 -7.08
C GLY A 25 8.66 -1.41 -7.46
N LYS A 26 7.43 -1.19 -7.04
CA LYS A 26 6.74 0.09 -7.27
C LYS A 26 7.08 1.00 -6.11
N ASN A 27 8.34 1.40 -6.04
CA ASN A 27 8.89 1.98 -4.84
C ASN A 27 9.10 3.50 -4.93
N THR A 28 8.38 4.16 -5.81
CA THR A 28 8.37 5.62 -5.86
C THR A 28 6.93 6.10 -5.92
N VAL A 29 6.70 7.35 -5.55
CA VAL A 29 5.34 7.90 -5.60
C VAL A 29 4.77 7.82 -7.02
N PRO A 30 5.50 8.22 -8.08
CA PRO A 30 4.95 8.08 -9.42
C PRO A 30 4.57 6.65 -9.79
N LEU A 31 5.37 5.67 -9.40
CA LEU A 31 5.06 4.28 -9.70
C LEU A 31 3.82 3.80 -8.96
N ILE A 32 3.65 4.24 -7.72
CA ILE A 32 2.45 3.91 -6.94
C ILE A 32 1.22 4.52 -7.59
N ILE A 33 1.32 5.77 -8.03
CA ILE A 33 0.22 6.44 -8.71
C ILE A 33 -0.14 5.71 -9.99
N GLU A 34 0.86 5.32 -10.75
CA GLU A 34 0.64 4.59 -11.99
C GLU A 34 -0.10 3.28 -11.75
N ALA A 35 0.27 2.59 -10.68
CA ALA A 35 -0.32 1.29 -10.39
C ALA A 35 -1.73 1.39 -9.85
N THR A 36 -2.06 2.45 -9.12
CA THR A 36 -3.32 2.52 -8.38
C THR A 36 -4.25 3.62 -8.86
N GLY A 37 -3.71 4.67 -9.44
CA GLY A 37 -4.52 5.84 -9.80
C GLY A 37 -4.82 6.75 -8.63
N MET A 38 -4.26 6.48 -7.44
CA MET A 38 -4.55 7.34 -6.30
C MET A 38 -3.89 8.71 -6.47
N PRO A 39 -4.47 9.76 -5.87
CA PRO A 39 -3.84 11.08 -5.93
C PRO A 39 -2.47 11.07 -5.28
N ARG A 40 -1.58 11.95 -5.77
CA ARG A 40 -0.23 12.03 -5.23
C ARG A 40 -0.22 12.25 -3.72
N ARG A 41 -1.09 13.14 -3.24
CA ARG A 41 -1.14 13.41 -1.81
C ARG A 41 -1.51 12.17 -1.01
N THR A 42 -2.46 11.39 -1.54
CA THR A 42 -2.87 10.16 -0.88
C THR A 42 -1.69 9.19 -0.79
N ALA A 43 -0.93 9.05 -1.89
CA ALA A 43 0.23 8.16 -1.88
C ALA A 43 1.26 8.62 -0.86
N GLN A 44 1.55 9.92 -0.85
CA GLN A 44 2.54 10.45 0.08
C GLN A 44 2.10 10.29 1.53
N ASP A 45 0.83 10.60 1.82
CA ASP A 45 0.31 10.49 3.18
C ASP A 45 0.28 9.04 3.64
N THR A 46 -0.03 8.11 2.73
CA THR A 46 -0.07 6.71 3.07
C THR A 46 1.32 6.20 3.41
N ILE A 47 2.34 6.58 2.63
CA ILE A 47 3.70 6.19 2.94
C ILE A 47 4.10 6.69 4.32
N LYS A 48 3.78 7.94 4.61
CA LYS A 48 4.11 8.51 5.92
C LYS A 48 3.39 7.80 7.05
N ALA A 49 2.23 7.24 6.79
CA ALA A 49 1.41 6.60 7.82
C ALA A 49 1.77 5.14 8.04
N LEU A 50 2.69 4.57 7.25
CA LEU A 50 3.04 3.16 7.42
C LEU A 50 3.60 2.86 8.79
N HIS A 51 4.30 3.82 9.40
CA HIS A 51 4.82 3.59 10.74
C HIS A 51 3.72 3.41 11.78
N GLU A 52 2.51 3.89 11.49
CA GLU A 52 1.40 3.75 12.42
C GLU A 52 0.93 2.31 12.56
N ILE A 53 1.26 1.47 11.59
CA ILE A 53 0.97 0.03 11.68
C ILE A 53 2.26 -0.76 11.79
N GLU A 54 3.31 -0.11 12.29
CA GLU A 54 4.58 -0.72 12.66
C GLU A 54 5.41 -1.20 11.48
N ILE A 55 5.13 -0.71 10.27
CA ILE A 55 5.96 -1.00 9.12
C ILE A 55 7.05 0.05 9.04
N LYS A 56 8.29 -0.39 8.94
CA LYS A 56 9.42 0.53 8.82
C LYS A 56 9.79 0.71 7.37
N VAL A 57 9.75 1.97 6.93
CA VAL A 57 10.06 2.35 5.57
C VAL A 57 11.33 3.18 5.60
N GLU A 58 12.26 2.87 4.72
CA GLU A 58 13.46 3.67 4.56
C GLU A 58 13.42 4.35 3.21
N GLN A 59 13.83 5.60 3.18
CA GLN A 59 14.00 6.32 1.93
C GLN A 59 15.48 6.31 1.60
N PHE A 60 15.80 5.83 0.41
CA PHE A 60 17.16 5.85 -0.08
C PHE A 60 17.13 6.46 -1.47
N ASN A 61 18.22 7.00 -1.92
CA ASN A 61 18.22 7.72 -3.17
C ASN A 61 17.11 8.78 -3.17
N ARG A 62 16.90 9.44 -4.28
CA ARG A 62 15.87 10.44 -4.40
C ARG A 62 14.53 9.76 -4.66
N GLY A 63 13.64 9.87 -3.68
CA GLY A 63 12.28 9.44 -3.87
C GLY A 63 12.06 7.94 -3.91
N GLU A 64 13.08 7.13 -3.62
CA GLU A 64 12.91 5.69 -3.59
C GLU A 64 12.78 5.20 -2.16
N TYR A 65 11.88 4.25 -1.99
CA TYR A 65 11.56 3.71 -0.67
C TYR A 65 11.78 2.21 -0.64
N ARG A 66 11.98 1.69 0.55
CA ARG A 66 11.99 0.24 0.72
C ARG A 66 11.44 -0.09 2.10
N ILE A 67 10.90 -1.29 2.22
CA ILE A 67 10.40 -1.78 3.49
C ILE A 67 11.54 -2.48 4.19
N SER A 68 11.96 -1.96 5.32
CA SER A 68 13.05 -2.58 6.08
C SER A 68 12.53 -3.54 7.13
N ASP A 69 11.28 -3.37 7.54
CA ASP A 69 10.71 -4.24 8.57
C ASP A 69 9.19 -4.19 8.41
N TRP A 70 8.59 -5.37 8.25
CA TRP A 70 7.14 -5.46 8.12
C TRP A 70 6.42 -5.35 9.47
N GLY A 71 7.17 -5.44 10.57
CA GLY A 71 6.59 -5.26 11.89
C GLY A 71 5.49 -6.25 12.19
N ALA A 72 4.33 -5.73 12.53
CA ALA A 72 3.19 -6.57 12.90
C ALA A 72 2.39 -7.06 11.69
N VAL A 73 2.78 -6.68 10.48
CA VAL A 73 2.00 -6.97 9.29
C VAL A 73 2.53 -8.21 8.60
N ASN A 74 1.62 -9.08 8.15
CA ASN A 74 1.97 -10.30 7.46
C ASN A 74 2.00 -10.05 5.95
N ARG A 75 3.19 -9.96 5.38
CA ARG A 75 3.37 -9.71 3.96
C ARG A 75 2.71 -10.80 3.11
N ASN A 76 2.81 -12.04 3.55
CA ASN A 76 2.23 -13.14 2.78
C ASN A 76 0.72 -13.04 2.71
N TRP A 77 0.08 -12.52 3.76
CA TRP A 77 -1.36 -12.33 3.70
C TRP A 77 -1.72 -11.36 2.57
N ILE A 78 -0.95 -10.28 2.43
CA ILE A 78 -1.21 -9.30 1.39
C ILE A 78 -1.05 -9.94 0.02
N LYS A 79 0.03 -10.69 -0.16
CA LYS A 79 0.29 -11.37 -1.42
C LYS A 79 -0.86 -12.30 -1.78
N ASN A 80 -1.31 -13.08 -0.82
CA ASN A 80 -2.35 -14.09 -1.06
C ASN A 80 -3.73 -13.48 -1.21
N ASN A 81 -3.92 -12.23 -0.77
CA ASN A 81 -5.22 -11.57 -0.80
C ASN A 81 -5.19 -10.28 -1.63
N PHE A 82 -4.25 -10.18 -2.55
CA PHE A 82 -4.04 -8.96 -3.30
C PHE A 82 -5.30 -8.54 -4.06
N THR A 83 -5.97 -9.50 -4.70
CA THR A 83 -7.20 -9.20 -5.44
C THR A 83 -8.26 -8.63 -4.50
N HIS A 84 -8.40 -9.22 -3.32
CA HIS A 84 -9.37 -8.75 -2.35
C HIS A 84 -9.05 -7.31 -1.91
N VAL A 85 -7.79 -7.03 -1.62
CA VAL A 85 -7.39 -5.70 -1.18
C VAL A 85 -7.71 -4.67 -2.25
N CYS A 86 -7.33 -4.96 -3.50
CA CYS A 86 -7.61 -4.04 -4.60
C CYS A 86 -9.10 -3.87 -4.81
N SER A 87 -9.87 -4.94 -4.65
CA SER A 87 -11.32 -4.87 -4.82
C SER A 87 -11.96 -3.96 -3.78
N VAL A 88 -11.56 -4.11 -2.52
CA VAL A 88 -12.10 -3.26 -1.45
C VAL A 88 -11.77 -1.80 -1.70
N LEU A 89 -10.57 -1.52 -2.20
CA LEU A 89 -10.12 -0.16 -2.43
C LEU A 89 -10.57 0.39 -3.77
N SER A 90 -11.13 -0.45 -4.62
CA SER A 90 -11.56 -0.06 -5.98
C SER A 90 -10.38 0.40 -6.83
N TYR A 91 -9.23 -0.19 -6.65
CA TYR A 91 -8.07 0.12 -7.46
C TYR A 91 -7.89 -0.93 -8.55
N PRO A 92 -7.21 -0.57 -9.64
CA PRO A 92 -6.94 -1.54 -10.69
C PRO A 92 -6.16 -2.72 -10.15
N TYR A 93 -6.47 -3.88 -10.66
CA TYR A 93 -5.79 -5.10 -10.28
C TYR A 93 -4.85 -5.50 -11.41
N LYS A 94 -3.56 -5.48 -11.13
CA LYS A 94 -2.56 -5.93 -12.07
C LYS A 94 -1.61 -6.88 -11.38
N MET A 95 -1.65 -8.13 -11.78
CA MET A 95 -0.69 -9.10 -11.30
C MET A 95 0.39 -9.29 -12.33
N GLU A 96 1.60 -9.25 -11.88
CA GLU A 96 2.75 -9.52 -12.73
C GLU A 96 3.03 -10.99 -12.80
#